data_ba2e985c998dc95cb3e20eea189cc3d9
#
_entry.id   ba2e985c998dc95cb3e20eea189cc3d9
#
_cell.length_a   1.000
_cell.length_b   1.000
_cell.length_c   1.000
_cell.angle_alpha   90.00
_cell.angle_beta   90.00
_cell.angle_gamma   90.00
#
_symmetry.space_group_name_H-M   'P 1'
#
loop_
_entity.id
_entity.type
_entity.pdbx_description
1 polymer ?
#
loop_
_entity_poly.entity_id
_entity_poly.type
_entity_poly.pdbx_seq_one_letter_code
_entity_poly.pdbx_strand_id
1 'polypeptide(L)'
;MLLYILQVVSIIFIGAKRMFDNVQINIPGGLDFEIPKMVKVKQNFEDHKIEDVALAVKNEINKPEITNSIKAGASIAIGVGSRGVANIDIAVKSLVSCLKELGAKPFIFPAMGSHGGGTVENQKALLAGYGVTEEKVGAEVRATMETVVPVVLDDGTKVHMDKFAYEADGVVLINRVKPHTNFRGSIESGVVKMMTIGMGKINGASELHGAYPMSVFGTALPNAAKHLLEKINFLFGIGLVEDAYDNTAIVEAIPAKQIFEKEASLQTMAKKLMGKICFEQIDVLVIDEIGKEISGGGCDPNITGNKNEPGFEKPHVSKLVLLDLTDKTKGNATGFSAADVITKKLFDKIDFPTTYANVVASSKLEGGKIPIPMSDGDTAVRLALKTLNGIDPVNARVVRIKNTLKLAEIYVSEAMLDEVNKDSMLETVSVAADMSYNSSQF
;
A
#
# COMPACT_ATOMS: atom_id res chain seq x y z
N MET A 1 -16.24 27.89 -26.71
CA MET A 1 -15.61 26.59 -27.03
C MET A 1 -15.28 25.77 -25.77
N LEU A 2 -14.61 26.35 -24.77
CA LEU A 2 -14.29 25.65 -23.52
C LEU A 2 -15.54 25.23 -22.69
N LEU A 3 -16.55 26.11 -22.58
CA LEU A 3 -17.82 25.79 -21.91
C LEU A 3 -18.61 24.69 -22.61
N TYR A 4 -18.56 24.62 -23.93
CA TYR A 4 -19.24 23.59 -24.71
C TYR A 4 -18.56 22.21 -24.54
N ILE A 5 -17.22 22.18 -24.45
CA ILE A 5 -16.47 20.96 -24.18
C ILE A 5 -16.75 20.47 -22.76
N LEU A 6 -16.81 21.36 -21.77
CA LEU A 6 -17.15 21.00 -20.38
C LEU A 6 -18.59 20.47 -20.26
N GLN A 7 -19.56 21.04 -21.00
CA GLN A 7 -20.93 20.54 -21.03
C GLN A 7 -21.06 19.18 -21.73
N VAL A 8 -20.36 18.98 -22.86
CA VAL A 8 -20.36 17.69 -23.58
C VAL A 8 -19.69 16.61 -22.77
N VAL A 9 -18.58 16.91 -22.10
CA VAL A 9 -17.91 15.97 -21.18
C VAL A 9 -18.81 15.64 -20.00
N SER A 10 -19.49 16.62 -19.39
CA SER A 10 -20.45 16.36 -18.29
C SER A 10 -21.64 15.51 -18.75
N ILE A 11 -22.15 15.71 -19.96
CA ILE A 11 -23.30 14.95 -20.51
C ILE A 11 -22.89 13.51 -20.81
N ILE A 12 -21.67 13.26 -21.29
CA ILE A 12 -21.14 11.91 -21.54
C ILE A 12 -20.94 11.17 -20.21
N PHE A 13 -20.44 11.85 -19.16
CA PHE A 13 -20.26 11.26 -17.82
C PHE A 13 -21.57 10.97 -17.10
N ILE A 14 -22.57 11.86 -17.22
CA ILE A 14 -23.93 11.63 -16.70
C ILE A 14 -24.58 10.44 -17.44
N GLY A 15 -24.28 10.26 -18.72
CA GLY A 15 -24.77 9.12 -19.52
C GLY A 15 -24.22 7.77 -19.06
N ALA A 16 -22.93 7.69 -18.71
CA ALA A 16 -22.31 6.46 -18.22
C ALA A 16 -22.85 6.02 -16.84
N LYS A 17 -23.07 6.96 -15.92
CA LYS A 17 -23.70 6.67 -14.60
C LYS A 17 -25.15 6.21 -14.75
N ARG A 18 -25.90 6.74 -15.71
CA ARG A 18 -27.29 6.33 -16.01
C ARG A 18 -27.40 4.96 -16.67
N MET A 19 -26.32 4.44 -17.28
CA MET A 19 -26.34 3.16 -17.98
C MET A 19 -26.70 1.98 -17.04
N PHE A 20 -26.30 2.05 -15.78
CA PHE A 20 -26.60 1.01 -14.80
C PHE A 20 -27.85 1.28 -13.95
N ASP A 21 -28.47 2.48 -14.04
CA ASP A 21 -29.68 2.80 -13.29
C ASP A 21 -30.90 1.97 -13.73
N ASN A 22 -30.90 1.50 -14.98
CA ASN A 22 -31.99 0.74 -15.58
C ASN A 22 -31.61 -0.71 -15.93
N VAL A 23 -30.42 -1.19 -15.52
CA VAL A 23 -30.04 -2.59 -15.75
C VAL A 23 -30.69 -3.46 -14.71
N GLN A 24 -31.78 -4.13 -15.11
CA GLN A 24 -32.38 -5.19 -14.32
C GLN A 24 -31.70 -6.52 -14.68
N ILE A 25 -30.96 -7.07 -13.74
CA ILE A 25 -30.34 -8.39 -13.91
C ILE A 25 -31.41 -9.42 -13.56
N ASN A 26 -31.85 -10.19 -14.54
CA ASN A 26 -32.70 -11.33 -14.29
C ASN A 26 -31.87 -12.48 -13.70
N ILE A 27 -32.03 -12.73 -12.39
CA ILE A 27 -31.31 -13.77 -11.67
C ILE A 27 -32.20 -15.01 -11.57
N PRO A 28 -31.87 -16.10 -12.29
CA PRO A 28 -32.66 -17.34 -12.22
C PRO A 28 -32.80 -17.84 -10.77
N GLY A 29 -34.04 -18.08 -10.32
CA GLY A 29 -34.34 -18.49 -8.95
C GLY A 29 -34.23 -17.40 -7.89
N GLY A 30 -34.04 -16.13 -8.30
CA GLY A 30 -34.03 -14.97 -7.42
C GLY A 30 -32.87 -14.93 -6.41
N LEU A 31 -32.93 -13.99 -5.48
CA LEU A 31 -31.98 -13.80 -4.37
C LEU A 31 -32.64 -13.99 -2.98
N ASP A 32 -33.89 -14.44 -2.95
CA ASP A 32 -34.62 -14.67 -1.70
C ASP A 32 -34.32 -16.07 -1.15
N PHE A 33 -33.29 -16.20 -0.34
CA PHE A 33 -32.85 -17.42 0.36
C PHE A 33 -32.16 -17.03 1.69
N GLU A 34 -32.08 -17.97 2.60
CA GLU A 34 -31.38 -17.77 3.87
C GLU A 34 -29.88 -17.57 3.64
N ILE A 35 -29.30 -16.62 4.39
CA ILE A 35 -27.86 -16.33 4.38
C ILE A 35 -27.27 -16.65 5.75
N PRO A 36 -25.94 -16.88 5.88
CA PRO A 36 -25.35 -17.22 7.16
C PRO A 36 -25.52 -16.08 8.17
N LYS A 37 -25.77 -16.44 9.43
CA LYS A 37 -25.60 -15.51 10.53
C LYS A 37 -24.13 -15.22 10.75
N MET A 38 -23.84 -14.01 11.21
CA MET A 38 -22.49 -13.52 11.40
C MET A 38 -22.14 -13.35 12.86
N VAL A 39 -20.90 -13.61 13.20
CA VAL A 39 -20.34 -13.48 14.55
C VAL A 39 -19.18 -12.53 14.50
N LYS A 40 -19.12 -11.59 15.44
CA LYS A 40 -17.95 -10.72 15.58
C LYS A 40 -16.81 -11.47 16.26
N VAL A 41 -15.64 -11.43 15.64
CA VAL A 41 -14.42 -12.10 16.09
C VAL A 41 -13.30 -11.07 16.20
N LYS A 42 -12.58 -11.11 17.30
CA LYS A 42 -11.35 -10.37 17.50
C LYS A 42 -10.17 -11.24 17.09
N GLN A 43 -9.26 -10.67 16.30
CA GLN A 43 -7.97 -11.26 15.96
C GLN A 43 -6.89 -10.64 16.86
N ASN A 44 -6.35 -11.43 17.79
CA ASN A 44 -5.38 -10.98 18.79
C ASN A 44 -3.96 -11.10 18.21
N PHE A 45 -3.53 -10.12 17.42
CA PHE A 45 -2.17 -10.03 16.94
C PHE A 45 -1.22 -9.66 18.07
N GLU A 46 0.06 -10.06 17.95
CA GLU A 46 1.10 -9.62 18.87
C GLU A 46 1.34 -8.10 18.70
N ASP A 47 1.38 -7.38 19.81
CA ASP A 47 1.71 -5.96 19.85
C ASP A 47 3.23 -5.81 19.99
N HIS A 48 3.86 -5.26 18.97
CA HIS A 48 5.31 -5.02 18.91
C HIS A 48 5.64 -3.51 18.93
N LYS A 49 4.71 -2.68 19.38
CA LYS A 49 4.85 -1.24 19.40
C LYS A 49 6.12 -0.77 20.11
N ILE A 50 6.92 0.04 19.42
CA ILE A 50 8.01 0.80 20.03
C ILE A 50 7.43 2.04 20.69
N GLU A 51 7.57 2.16 22.01
CA GLU A 51 7.04 3.31 22.76
C GLU A 51 7.81 4.61 22.48
N ASP A 52 9.12 4.57 22.31
CA ASP A 52 9.96 5.73 21.99
C ASP A 52 10.71 5.51 20.67
N VAL A 53 10.08 5.90 19.57
CA VAL A 53 10.66 5.82 18.22
C VAL A 53 11.87 6.74 18.07
N ALA A 54 11.88 7.90 18.73
CA ALA A 54 13.02 8.82 18.67
C ALA A 54 14.27 8.20 19.30
N LEU A 55 14.11 7.57 20.46
CA LEU A 55 15.21 6.86 21.13
C LEU A 55 15.65 5.64 20.31
N ALA A 56 14.73 4.90 19.70
CA ALA A 56 15.05 3.77 18.83
C ALA A 56 15.94 4.22 17.64
N VAL A 57 15.55 5.30 16.94
CA VAL A 57 16.38 5.88 15.86
C VAL A 57 17.75 6.32 16.39
N LYS A 58 17.79 7.01 17.55
CA LYS A 58 19.06 7.45 18.15
C LYS A 58 20.00 6.28 18.48
N ASN A 59 19.46 5.20 19.02
CA ASN A 59 20.24 3.99 19.33
C ASN A 59 20.81 3.35 18.04
N GLU A 60 20.01 3.31 16.97
CA GLU A 60 20.46 2.78 15.68
C GLU A 60 21.57 3.63 15.06
N ILE A 61 21.43 4.97 15.10
CA ILE A 61 22.43 5.88 14.54
C ILE A 61 23.73 5.87 15.34
N ASN A 62 23.69 5.62 16.64
CA ASN A 62 24.86 5.56 17.51
C ASN A 62 25.70 4.29 17.34
N LYS A 63 25.28 3.33 16.53
CA LYS A 63 26.09 2.16 16.22
C LYS A 63 27.38 2.56 15.47
N PRO A 64 28.55 2.00 15.83
CA PRO A 64 29.84 2.42 15.23
C PRO A 64 29.87 2.32 13.71
N GLU A 65 29.23 1.31 13.11
CA GLU A 65 29.14 1.13 11.66
C GLU A 65 28.33 2.23 10.95
N ILE A 66 27.47 2.93 11.66
CA ILE A 66 26.71 4.08 11.15
C ILE A 66 27.47 5.38 11.42
N THR A 67 27.87 5.64 12.66
CA THR A 67 28.55 6.89 13.02
C THR A 67 29.85 7.09 12.25
N ASN A 68 30.64 6.02 12.03
CA ASN A 68 31.90 6.08 11.28
C ASN A 68 31.71 6.40 9.78
N SER A 69 30.50 6.30 9.24
CA SER A 69 30.18 6.68 7.86
C SER A 69 29.92 8.19 7.70
N ILE A 70 29.71 8.90 8.80
CA ILE A 70 29.29 10.31 8.81
C ILE A 70 30.50 11.19 9.04
N LYS A 71 30.74 12.14 8.13
CA LYS A 71 31.84 13.12 8.25
C LYS A 71 31.31 14.46 8.76
N ALA A 72 31.98 15.06 9.74
CA ALA A 72 31.66 16.39 10.17
C ALA A 72 31.79 17.40 9.01
N GLY A 73 30.84 18.32 8.92
CA GLY A 73 30.75 19.32 7.86
C GLY A 73 30.08 18.84 6.56
N ALA A 74 29.91 17.52 6.37
CA ALA A 74 29.32 16.96 5.16
C ALA A 74 27.84 17.32 5.00
N SER A 75 27.45 17.64 3.76
CA SER A 75 26.04 17.75 3.36
C SER A 75 25.44 16.36 3.21
N ILE A 76 24.35 16.06 3.92
CA ILE A 76 23.70 14.75 3.88
C ILE A 76 22.28 14.89 3.39
N ALA A 77 21.97 14.29 2.24
CA ALA A 77 20.64 14.22 1.68
C ALA A 77 19.84 13.09 2.34
N ILE A 78 18.74 13.41 3.02
CA ILE A 78 17.82 12.45 3.64
C ILE A 78 16.61 12.28 2.71
N GLY A 79 16.51 11.14 2.05
CA GLY A 79 15.37 10.80 1.21
C GLY A 79 14.23 10.19 2.02
N VAL A 80 13.05 10.80 1.94
CA VAL A 80 11.82 10.36 2.63
C VAL A 80 10.78 9.91 1.63
N GLY A 81 10.14 8.75 1.89
CA GLY A 81 9.17 8.14 1.00
C GLY A 81 7.80 8.80 1.00
N SER A 82 6.93 8.35 0.08
CA SER A 82 5.60 8.90 -0.20
C SER A 82 4.44 8.17 0.47
N ARG A 83 4.69 7.09 1.16
CA ARG A 83 3.68 6.35 1.91
C ARG A 83 3.79 6.72 3.39
N GLY A 84 2.65 7.04 3.98
CA GLY A 84 2.58 7.23 5.42
C GLY A 84 3.10 5.97 6.13
N VAL A 85 3.86 6.19 7.17
CA VAL A 85 4.29 5.18 8.13
C VAL A 85 4.17 5.80 9.51
N ALA A 86 3.81 5.01 10.50
CA ALA A 86 3.66 5.50 11.86
C ALA A 86 4.93 6.20 12.33
N ASN A 87 4.78 7.37 12.95
CA ASN A 87 5.87 8.14 13.55
C ASN A 87 7.01 8.57 12.58
N ILE A 88 6.75 8.67 11.28
CA ILE A 88 7.79 9.06 10.30
C ILE A 88 8.36 10.44 10.60
N ASP A 89 7.55 11.39 11.06
CA ASP A 89 7.99 12.74 11.46
C ASP A 89 8.93 12.68 12.67
N ILE A 90 8.61 11.86 13.67
CA ILE A 90 9.44 11.63 14.85
C ILE A 90 10.76 10.97 14.43
N ALA A 91 10.72 9.94 13.60
CA ALA A 91 11.90 9.23 13.13
C ALA A 91 12.83 10.15 12.31
N VAL A 92 12.27 10.93 11.37
CA VAL A 92 13.04 11.89 10.57
C VAL A 92 13.63 12.99 11.43
N LYS A 93 12.87 13.54 12.40
CA LYS A 93 13.37 14.55 13.33
C LYS A 93 14.54 14.02 14.16
N SER A 94 14.42 12.80 14.70
CA SER A 94 15.50 12.17 15.47
C SER A 94 16.74 11.93 14.61
N LEU A 95 16.57 11.44 13.39
CA LEU A 95 17.68 11.27 12.43
C LEU A 95 18.39 12.60 12.14
N VAL A 96 17.63 13.66 11.83
CA VAL A 96 18.19 15.01 11.60
C VAL A 96 18.99 15.49 12.81
N SER A 97 18.46 15.31 14.02
CA SER A 97 19.15 15.72 15.26
C SER A 97 20.46 14.96 15.46
N CYS A 98 20.45 13.63 15.29
CA CYS A 98 21.64 12.80 15.40
C CYS A 98 22.72 13.20 14.39
N LEU A 99 22.34 13.42 13.12
CA LEU A 99 23.29 13.87 12.09
C LEU A 99 23.91 15.22 12.40
N LYS A 100 23.13 16.16 12.96
CA LYS A 100 23.63 17.46 13.41
C LYS A 100 24.55 17.35 14.64
N GLU A 101 24.22 16.48 15.59
CA GLU A 101 25.07 16.18 16.77
C GLU A 101 26.43 15.64 16.32
N LEU A 102 26.48 14.86 15.22
CA LEU A 102 27.71 14.38 14.58
C LEU A 102 28.41 15.41 13.68
N GLY A 103 27.91 16.64 13.64
CA GLY A 103 28.48 17.77 12.91
C GLY A 103 28.13 17.82 11.43
N ALA A 104 27.27 16.95 10.91
CA ALA A 104 26.82 16.98 9.51
C ALA A 104 25.79 18.08 9.25
N LYS A 105 25.54 18.38 7.98
CA LYS A 105 24.56 19.37 7.49
C LYS A 105 23.44 18.64 6.71
N PRO A 106 22.46 18.04 7.41
CA PRO A 106 21.39 17.32 6.75
C PRO A 106 20.38 18.25 6.10
N PHE A 107 19.85 17.81 4.95
CA PHE A 107 18.65 18.35 4.31
C PHE A 107 17.74 17.20 3.87
N ILE A 108 16.46 17.47 3.71
CA ILE A 108 15.46 16.47 3.33
C ILE A 108 15.11 16.65 1.86
N PHE A 109 14.90 15.54 1.16
CA PHE A 109 14.33 15.55 -0.18
C PHE A 109 13.23 14.47 -0.33
N PRO A 110 12.18 14.72 -1.16
CA PRO A 110 11.17 13.73 -1.40
C PRO A 110 11.73 12.63 -2.33
N ALA A 111 11.88 11.41 -1.81
CA ALA A 111 12.25 10.24 -2.58
C ALA A 111 10.97 9.44 -2.93
N MET A 112 10.16 9.95 -3.86
CA MET A 112 8.76 9.55 -4.05
C MET A 112 8.42 9.05 -5.46
N GLY A 113 9.40 8.93 -6.35
CA GLY A 113 9.15 8.52 -7.73
C GLY A 113 8.14 9.45 -8.42
N SER A 114 7.12 8.87 -9.03
CA SER A 114 6.03 9.59 -9.72
C SER A 114 4.88 10.02 -8.79
N HIS A 115 4.92 9.74 -7.49
CA HIS A 115 3.85 10.10 -6.57
C HIS A 115 3.65 11.62 -6.49
N GLY A 116 2.47 12.05 -6.09
CA GLY A 116 2.08 13.46 -6.12
C GLY A 116 1.97 14.02 -7.54
N GLY A 117 1.72 13.17 -8.53
CA GLY A 117 1.67 13.58 -9.94
C GLY A 117 3.03 14.02 -10.50
N GLY A 118 4.13 13.70 -9.80
CA GLY A 118 5.49 14.05 -10.23
C GLY A 118 5.76 15.55 -10.25
N THR A 119 5.19 16.31 -9.31
CA THR A 119 5.45 17.75 -9.18
C THR A 119 6.11 18.08 -7.83
N VAL A 120 6.92 19.15 -7.82
CA VAL A 120 7.63 19.63 -6.62
C VAL A 120 6.64 19.98 -5.53
N GLU A 121 5.61 20.76 -5.87
CA GLU A 121 4.61 21.29 -4.94
C GLU A 121 3.86 20.15 -4.24
N ASN A 122 3.40 19.17 -5.02
CA ASN A 122 2.64 18.04 -4.48
C ASN A 122 3.51 17.11 -3.64
N GLN A 123 4.79 16.89 -4.02
CA GLN A 123 5.69 16.06 -3.21
C GLN A 123 6.07 16.76 -1.89
N LYS A 124 6.26 18.07 -1.88
CA LYS A 124 6.41 18.86 -0.63
C LYS A 124 5.14 18.79 0.23
N ALA A 125 3.96 18.94 -0.39
CA ALA A 125 2.69 18.82 0.31
C ALA A 125 2.47 17.42 0.93
N LEU A 126 2.90 16.35 0.27
CA LEU A 126 2.87 15.00 0.83
C LEU A 126 3.77 14.87 2.06
N LEU A 127 5.01 15.37 2.01
CA LEU A 127 5.89 15.40 3.19
C LEU A 127 5.26 16.17 4.34
N ALA A 128 4.72 17.36 4.07
CA ALA A 128 4.05 18.20 5.06
C ALA A 128 2.83 17.48 5.67
N GLY A 129 2.07 16.75 4.85
CA GLY A 129 0.95 15.92 5.28
C GLY A 129 1.34 14.79 6.24
N TYR A 130 2.59 14.33 6.20
CA TYR A 130 3.17 13.36 7.14
C TYR A 130 3.86 14.03 8.33
N GLY A 131 3.79 15.37 8.46
CA GLY A 131 4.47 16.09 9.52
C GLY A 131 5.94 16.39 9.27
N VAL A 132 6.48 16.03 8.10
CA VAL A 132 7.87 16.29 7.71
C VAL A 132 7.96 17.68 7.07
N THR A 133 8.12 18.71 7.89
CA THR A 133 8.31 20.12 7.48
C THR A 133 9.61 20.65 8.07
N GLU A 134 10.19 21.67 7.44
CA GLU A 134 11.45 22.29 7.91
C GLU A 134 11.39 22.70 9.39
N GLU A 135 10.26 23.28 9.80
CA GLU A 135 10.03 23.73 11.18
C GLU A 135 10.02 22.56 12.17
N LYS A 136 9.31 21.46 11.84
CA LYS A 136 9.13 20.33 12.76
C LYS A 136 10.37 19.47 12.87
N VAL A 137 11.03 19.18 11.74
CA VAL A 137 12.17 18.24 11.71
C VAL A 137 13.52 18.95 11.84
N GLY A 138 13.55 20.28 11.66
CA GLY A 138 14.74 21.08 11.86
C GLY A 138 15.78 21.00 10.73
N ALA A 139 15.39 20.64 9.51
CA ALA A 139 16.25 20.62 8.33
C ALA A 139 15.50 21.16 7.11
N GLU A 140 16.22 21.80 6.18
CA GLU A 140 15.65 22.31 4.92
C GLU A 140 15.02 21.20 4.09
N VAL A 141 13.87 21.45 3.45
CA VAL A 141 13.24 20.55 2.49
C VAL A 141 13.51 21.03 1.06
N ARG A 142 14.48 20.38 0.41
CA ARG A 142 14.83 20.61 -1.00
C ARG A 142 14.07 19.66 -1.89
N ALA A 143 13.34 20.15 -2.84
CA ALA A 143 12.59 19.32 -3.79
C ALA A 143 12.83 19.77 -5.23
N THR A 144 13.10 18.82 -6.09
CA THR A 144 13.25 19.01 -7.53
C THR A 144 12.68 17.82 -8.29
N MET A 145 12.33 18.02 -9.55
CA MET A 145 12.04 16.91 -10.50
C MET A 145 13.24 16.65 -11.42
N GLU A 146 14.31 17.45 -11.33
CA GLU A 146 15.53 17.23 -12.08
C GLU A 146 16.24 15.96 -11.58
N THR A 147 16.71 15.16 -12.53
CA THR A 147 17.46 13.94 -12.26
C THR A 147 18.76 13.92 -13.04
N VAL A 148 19.75 13.25 -12.48
CA VAL A 148 20.97 12.80 -13.18
C VAL A 148 20.88 11.32 -13.46
N VAL A 149 21.75 10.80 -14.34
CA VAL A 149 21.84 9.37 -14.67
C VAL A 149 23.23 8.85 -14.27
N PRO A 150 23.44 8.43 -13.02
CA PRO A 150 24.74 7.92 -12.56
C PRO A 150 25.12 6.59 -13.22
N VAL A 151 24.13 5.80 -13.65
CA VAL A 151 24.28 4.44 -14.17
C VAL A 151 23.40 4.23 -15.39
N VAL A 152 23.95 3.52 -16.38
CA VAL A 152 23.20 2.84 -17.43
C VAL A 152 23.52 1.36 -17.30
N LEU A 153 22.48 0.52 -17.18
CA LEU A 153 22.62 -0.92 -17.05
C LEU A 153 23.02 -1.56 -18.40
N ASP A 154 23.44 -2.81 -18.39
CA ASP A 154 23.92 -3.53 -19.59
C ASP A 154 22.84 -3.63 -20.69
N ASP A 155 21.56 -3.63 -20.31
CA ASP A 155 20.43 -3.64 -21.24
C ASP A 155 20.03 -2.23 -21.75
N GLY A 156 20.79 -1.20 -21.38
CA GLY A 156 20.55 0.19 -21.77
C GLY A 156 19.60 0.95 -20.82
N THR A 157 19.04 0.31 -19.80
CA THR A 157 18.12 0.96 -18.84
C THR A 157 18.86 2.02 -18.00
N LYS A 158 18.35 3.23 -17.96
CA LYS A 158 18.93 4.34 -17.20
C LYS A 158 18.44 4.33 -15.75
N VAL A 159 19.37 4.36 -14.80
CA VAL A 159 19.04 4.52 -13.39
C VAL A 159 19.16 6.00 -13.03
N HIS A 160 18.00 6.63 -12.81
CA HIS A 160 17.91 8.05 -12.48
C HIS A 160 18.05 8.29 -10.97
N MET A 161 18.58 9.46 -10.62
CA MET A 161 18.71 9.93 -9.23
C MET A 161 18.41 11.42 -9.12
N ASP A 162 17.75 11.82 -8.02
CA ASP A 162 17.52 13.22 -7.66
C ASP A 162 18.83 14.03 -7.69
N LYS A 163 18.80 15.18 -8.35
CA LYS A 163 19.99 16.02 -8.55
C LYS A 163 20.58 16.51 -7.23
N PHE A 164 19.75 16.98 -6.29
CA PHE A 164 20.25 17.46 -4.99
C PHE A 164 20.87 16.33 -4.16
N ALA A 165 20.28 15.13 -4.24
CA ALA A 165 20.84 13.96 -3.56
C ALA A 165 22.17 13.53 -4.18
N TYR A 166 22.31 13.62 -5.49
CA TYR A 166 23.56 13.30 -6.20
C TYR A 166 24.70 14.31 -5.88
N GLU A 167 24.36 15.58 -5.71
CA GLU A 167 25.32 16.66 -5.39
C GLU A 167 25.71 16.71 -3.90
N ALA A 168 25.04 15.93 -3.03
CA ALA A 168 25.37 15.87 -1.61
C ALA A 168 26.61 15.02 -1.34
N ASP A 169 27.32 15.30 -0.22
CA ASP A 169 28.49 14.52 0.22
C ASP A 169 28.12 13.11 0.65
N GLY A 170 26.84 12.86 1.01
CA GLY A 170 26.33 11.55 1.38
C GLY A 170 24.82 11.48 1.30
N VAL A 171 24.30 10.25 1.11
CA VAL A 171 22.87 9.98 0.98
C VAL A 171 22.43 9.00 2.05
N VAL A 172 21.30 9.30 2.69
CA VAL A 172 20.58 8.44 3.63
C VAL A 172 19.14 8.33 3.15
N LEU A 173 18.55 7.14 3.23
CA LEU A 173 17.14 6.92 2.93
C LEU A 173 16.42 6.40 4.16
N ILE A 174 15.23 6.91 4.42
CA ILE A 174 14.34 6.40 5.46
C ILE A 174 12.99 6.03 4.86
N ASN A 175 12.58 4.77 5.05
CA ASN A 175 11.33 4.28 4.46
C ASN A 175 10.77 3.07 5.19
N ARG A 176 9.46 2.84 4.99
CA ARG A 176 8.79 1.63 5.44
C ARG A 176 9.20 0.42 4.59
N VAL A 177 9.55 -0.67 5.26
CA VAL A 177 9.70 -2.00 4.66
C VAL A 177 8.39 -2.76 4.86
N LYS A 178 7.76 -3.21 3.77
CA LYS A 178 6.51 -3.98 3.77
C LYS A 178 6.38 -4.84 2.52
N PRO A 179 5.53 -5.88 2.53
CA PRO A 179 5.22 -6.62 1.32
C PRO A 179 4.64 -5.73 0.23
N HIS A 180 5.05 -5.96 -1.03
CA HIS A 180 4.48 -5.24 -2.17
C HIS A 180 3.14 -5.85 -2.57
N THR A 181 2.31 -5.04 -3.23
CA THR A 181 0.96 -5.45 -3.65
C THR A 181 0.91 -6.08 -5.05
N ASN A 182 2.02 -6.07 -5.82
CA ASN A 182 1.98 -6.47 -7.22
C ASN A 182 3.14 -7.38 -7.66
N PHE A 183 4.13 -7.65 -6.79
CA PHE A 183 5.21 -8.59 -7.07
C PHE A 183 5.79 -9.18 -5.78
N ARG A 184 6.53 -10.26 -5.94
CA ARG A 184 7.26 -10.97 -4.87
C ARG A 184 8.76 -10.90 -5.10
N GLY A 185 9.49 -10.87 -3.99
CA GLY A 185 10.96 -10.90 -3.97
C GLY A 185 11.49 -11.01 -2.55
N SER A 186 12.81 -11.15 -2.40
CA SER A 186 13.48 -11.00 -1.11
C SER A 186 13.41 -9.57 -0.59
N ILE A 187 13.33 -8.61 -1.50
CA ILE A 187 13.12 -7.18 -1.24
C ILE A 187 11.98 -6.72 -2.15
N GLU A 188 10.91 -6.23 -1.54
CA GLU A 188 9.69 -5.82 -2.26
C GLU A 188 9.41 -4.32 -2.12
N SER A 189 9.76 -3.74 -0.98
CA SER A 189 9.70 -2.29 -0.73
C SER A 189 10.80 -1.91 0.26
N GLY A 190 10.90 -0.63 0.63
CA GLY A 190 11.91 -0.19 1.59
C GLY A 190 12.99 0.66 0.94
N VAL A 191 14.20 0.59 1.48
CA VAL A 191 15.34 1.44 1.12
C VAL A 191 15.82 1.17 -0.31
N VAL A 192 15.95 -0.11 -0.70
CA VAL A 192 16.41 -0.50 -2.04
C VAL A 192 15.45 -0.04 -3.12
N LYS A 193 14.14 -0.19 -2.90
CA LYS A 193 13.13 0.36 -3.82
C LYS A 193 13.17 1.88 -3.86
N MET A 194 13.39 2.53 -2.72
CA MET A 194 13.53 3.98 -2.67
C MET A 194 14.77 4.47 -3.40
N MET A 195 15.84 3.71 -3.35
CA MET A 195 17.09 4.00 -4.08
C MET A 195 16.88 4.03 -5.59
N THR A 196 16.08 3.11 -6.13
CA THR A 196 15.89 2.96 -7.58
C THR A 196 14.69 3.74 -8.11
N ILE A 197 13.51 3.57 -7.49
CA ILE A 197 12.28 4.23 -7.93
C ILE A 197 12.10 5.58 -7.25
N GLY A 198 12.30 5.64 -5.93
CA GLY A 198 12.01 6.84 -5.13
C GLY A 198 12.88 8.03 -5.51
N MET A 199 14.21 7.85 -5.46
CA MET A 199 15.19 8.88 -5.85
C MET A 199 15.14 9.19 -7.35
N GLY A 200 14.75 8.22 -8.19
CA GLY A 200 14.66 8.38 -9.62
C GLY A 200 13.57 9.35 -10.10
N LYS A 201 12.72 9.85 -9.18
CA LYS A 201 11.61 10.73 -9.51
C LYS A 201 10.68 10.12 -10.57
N ILE A 202 9.92 10.94 -11.29
CA ILE A 202 9.06 10.47 -12.37
C ILE A 202 9.88 9.84 -13.52
N ASN A 203 11.08 10.37 -13.80
CA ASN A 203 11.95 9.86 -14.87
C ASN A 203 12.39 8.42 -14.59
N GLY A 204 12.94 8.14 -13.41
CA GLY A 204 13.37 6.80 -13.03
C GLY A 204 12.23 5.82 -12.86
N ALA A 205 11.08 6.27 -12.32
CA ALA A 205 9.90 5.44 -12.24
C ALA A 205 9.41 5.02 -13.63
N SER A 206 9.32 5.97 -14.58
CA SER A 206 8.89 5.70 -15.96
C SER A 206 9.88 4.80 -16.69
N GLU A 207 11.18 5.02 -16.54
CA GLU A 207 12.23 4.22 -17.16
C GLU A 207 12.14 2.75 -16.71
N LEU A 208 12.13 2.50 -15.40
CA LEU A 208 12.12 1.14 -14.86
C LEU A 208 10.79 0.41 -15.14
N HIS A 209 9.65 1.10 -15.06
CA HIS A 209 8.37 0.51 -15.42
C HIS A 209 8.23 0.26 -16.93
N GLY A 210 8.89 1.06 -17.76
CA GLY A 210 8.92 0.84 -19.20
C GLY A 210 9.86 -0.29 -19.63
N ALA A 211 10.99 -0.45 -18.93
CA ALA A 211 11.98 -1.48 -19.21
C ALA A 211 11.59 -2.88 -18.71
N TYR A 212 10.94 -2.96 -17.56
CA TYR A 212 10.68 -4.24 -16.87
C TYR A 212 9.21 -4.46 -16.57
N PRO A 213 8.65 -5.66 -16.82
CA PRO A 213 7.35 -6.03 -16.31
C PRO A 213 7.39 -6.14 -14.77
N MET A 214 6.29 -5.85 -14.12
CA MET A 214 6.19 -5.83 -12.66
C MET A 214 6.63 -7.16 -12.00
N SER A 215 6.40 -8.30 -12.67
CA SER A 215 6.74 -9.63 -12.18
C SER A 215 8.25 -9.85 -11.93
N VAL A 216 9.12 -9.07 -12.59
CA VAL A 216 10.58 -9.19 -12.39
C VAL A 216 11.17 -8.09 -11.48
N PHE A 217 10.34 -7.21 -10.92
CA PHE A 217 10.82 -6.13 -10.04
C PHE A 217 11.56 -6.65 -8.80
N GLY A 218 11.19 -7.85 -8.31
CA GLY A 218 11.89 -8.49 -7.20
C GLY A 218 13.39 -8.75 -7.45
N THR A 219 13.82 -8.79 -8.70
CA THR A 219 15.23 -8.93 -9.13
C THR A 219 15.78 -7.68 -9.81
N ALA A 220 14.99 -7.00 -10.63
CA ALA A 220 15.43 -5.83 -11.38
C ALA A 220 15.78 -4.65 -10.45
N LEU A 221 14.98 -4.37 -9.41
CA LEU A 221 15.27 -3.27 -8.49
C LEU A 221 16.55 -3.50 -7.66
N PRO A 222 16.78 -4.66 -7.03
CA PRO A 222 18.05 -4.94 -6.38
C PRO A 222 19.26 -4.86 -7.33
N ASN A 223 19.13 -5.33 -8.58
CA ASN A 223 20.19 -5.22 -9.57
C ASN A 223 20.52 -3.75 -9.90
N ALA A 224 19.51 -2.93 -10.19
CA ALA A 224 19.71 -1.50 -10.43
C ALA A 224 20.32 -0.78 -9.21
N ALA A 225 19.86 -1.09 -8.00
CA ALA A 225 20.41 -0.53 -6.77
C ALA A 225 21.88 -0.92 -6.55
N LYS A 226 22.26 -2.16 -6.87
CA LYS A 226 23.66 -2.61 -6.76
C LYS A 226 24.60 -1.77 -7.61
N HIS A 227 24.25 -1.54 -8.87
CA HIS A 227 25.07 -0.69 -9.76
C HIS A 227 25.08 0.77 -9.32
N LEU A 228 23.95 1.27 -8.79
CA LEU A 228 23.86 2.64 -8.27
C LEU A 228 24.78 2.84 -7.06
N LEU A 229 24.83 1.89 -6.13
CA LEU A 229 25.69 1.93 -4.94
C LEU A 229 27.19 2.04 -5.26
N GLU A 230 27.62 1.57 -6.43
CA GLU A 230 29.01 1.72 -6.90
C GLU A 230 29.36 3.15 -7.36
N LYS A 231 28.35 3.99 -7.62
CA LYS A 231 28.48 5.31 -8.23
C LYS A 231 28.13 6.47 -7.30
N ILE A 232 27.50 6.21 -6.17
CA ILE A 232 27.06 7.23 -5.24
C ILE A 232 27.61 6.98 -3.84
N ASN A 233 27.72 8.03 -3.04
CA ASN A 233 28.07 7.88 -1.63
C ASN A 233 26.82 7.65 -0.77
N PHE A 234 26.24 6.44 -0.88
CA PHE A 234 25.17 6.02 0.00
C PHE A 234 25.75 5.56 1.34
N LEU A 235 25.32 6.19 2.44
CA LEU A 235 25.89 5.95 3.77
C LEU A 235 25.17 4.77 4.46
N PHE A 236 23.87 4.89 4.63
CA PHE A 236 23.00 3.88 5.23
C PHE A 236 21.53 4.14 4.91
N GLY A 237 20.70 3.13 5.14
CA GLY A 237 19.25 3.26 5.11
C GLY A 237 18.65 3.07 6.49
N ILE A 238 17.47 3.64 6.75
CA ILE A 238 16.64 3.31 7.90
C ILE A 238 15.40 2.59 7.41
N GLY A 239 15.29 1.31 7.76
CA GLY A 239 14.10 0.49 7.54
C GLY A 239 13.16 0.62 8.74
N LEU A 240 11.90 0.95 8.46
CA LEU A 240 10.81 0.99 9.44
C LEU A 240 9.83 -0.14 9.13
N VAL A 241 9.48 -0.96 10.12
CA VAL A 241 8.46 -2.02 9.98
C VAL A 241 7.32 -1.71 10.94
N GLU A 242 6.10 -1.85 10.44
CA GLU A 242 4.88 -1.72 11.24
C GLU A 242 4.33 -3.11 11.60
N ASP A 243 3.66 -3.20 12.77
CA ASP A 243 2.90 -4.37 13.19
C ASP A 243 1.47 -4.38 12.62
N ALA A 244 0.67 -5.35 13.04
CA ALA A 244 -0.71 -5.54 12.60
C ALA A 244 -1.68 -4.42 13.07
N TYR A 245 -1.25 -3.57 13.98
CA TYR A 245 -2.02 -2.43 14.51
C TYR A 245 -1.58 -1.09 13.93
N ASP A 246 -0.75 -1.10 12.87
CA ASP A 246 -0.13 0.08 12.27
C ASP A 246 0.83 0.83 13.23
N ASN A 247 1.41 0.16 14.25
CA ASN A 247 2.42 0.73 15.10
C ASN A 247 3.82 0.52 14.53
N THR A 248 4.76 1.44 14.79
CA THR A 248 6.17 1.20 14.52
C THR A 248 6.69 0.08 15.42
N ALA A 249 7.07 -1.05 14.83
CA ALA A 249 7.53 -2.25 15.51
C ALA A 249 9.04 -2.46 15.41
N ILE A 250 9.67 -2.07 14.31
CA ILE A 250 11.11 -2.19 14.10
C ILE A 250 11.63 -0.88 13.50
N VAL A 251 12.77 -0.44 14.04
CA VAL A 251 13.63 0.61 13.45
C VAL A 251 15.00 0.00 13.30
N GLU A 252 15.56 -0.06 12.10
CA GLU A 252 16.91 -0.57 11.85
C GLU A 252 17.68 0.34 10.90
N ALA A 253 18.85 0.82 11.34
CA ALA A 253 19.80 1.49 10.48
C ALA A 253 20.71 0.45 9.79
N ILE A 254 20.71 0.44 8.48
CA ILE A 254 21.36 -0.57 7.66
C ILE A 254 22.54 0.06 6.89
N PRO A 255 23.79 -0.28 7.20
CA PRO A 255 24.95 0.21 6.45
C PRO A 255 24.87 -0.17 4.98
N ALA A 256 25.41 0.68 4.08
CA ALA A 256 25.39 0.45 2.65
C ALA A 256 25.85 -0.97 2.23
N LYS A 257 26.89 -1.47 2.87
CA LYS A 257 27.47 -2.80 2.56
C LYS A 257 26.55 -3.99 2.91
N GLN A 258 25.59 -3.79 3.81
CA GLN A 258 24.68 -4.84 4.30
C GLN A 258 23.25 -4.65 3.81
N ILE A 259 23.01 -3.67 2.91
CA ILE A 259 21.65 -3.22 2.59
C ILE A 259 20.76 -4.35 2.05
N PHE A 260 21.27 -5.20 1.17
CA PHE A 260 20.48 -6.27 0.57
C PHE A 260 20.14 -7.40 1.55
N GLU A 261 21.11 -7.80 2.36
CA GLU A 261 20.93 -8.89 3.34
C GLU A 261 19.97 -8.46 4.46
N LYS A 262 20.24 -7.32 5.06
CA LYS A 262 19.47 -6.80 6.19
C LYS A 262 18.05 -6.40 5.80
N GLU A 263 17.89 -5.76 4.65
CA GLU A 263 16.54 -5.38 4.18
C GLU A 263 15.71 -6.61 3.79
N ALA A 264 16.32 -7.68 3.24
CA ALA A 264 15.62 -8.95 3.01
C ALA A 264 15.15 -9.59 4.34
N SER A 265 15.95 -9.47 5.39
CA SER A 265 15.57 -9.91 6.75
C SER A 265 14.40 -9.07 7.29
N LEU A 266 14.46 -7.75 7.16
CA LEU A 266 13.36 -6.85 7.53
C LEU A 266 12.09 -7.11 6.71
N GLN A 267 12.22 -7.43 5.42
CA GLN A 267 11.10 -7.80 4.56
C GLN A 267 10.40 -9.08 5.08
N THR A 268 11.18 -10.04 5.56
CA THR A 268 10.65 -11.27 6.19
C THR A 268 9.90 -10.94 7.48
N MET A 269 10.47 -10.07 8.32
CA MET A 269 9.81 -9.62 9.55
C MET A 269 8.54 -8.82 9.25
N ALA A 270 8.56 -7.95 8.25
CA ALA A 270 7.39 -7.20 7.83
C ALA A 270 6.23 -8.10 7.37
N LYS A 271 6.54 -9.20 6.65
CA LYS A 271 5.54 -10.22 6.28
C LYS A 271 4.97 -10.94 7.50
N LYS A 272 5.79 -11.18 8.53
CA LYS A 272 5.37 -11.86 9.76
C LYS A 272 4.50 -10.97 10.64
N LEU A 273 4.85 -9.68 10.74
CA LEU A 273 4.21 -8.73 11.67
C LEU A 273 2.96 -8.07 11.10
N MET A 274 2.78 -8.02 9.78
CA MET A 274 1.60 -7.38 9.20
C MET A 274 0.31 -8.12 9.58
N GLY A 275 -0.78 -7.36 9.70
CA GLY A 275 -2.11 -7.93 9.91
C GLY A 275 -2.52 -8.87 8.77
N LYS A 276 -3.34 -9.85 9.10
CA LYS A 276 -3.85 -10.86 8.16
C LYS A 276 -5.28 -11.26 8.52
N ILE A 277 -5.98 -11.87 7.59
CA ILE A 277 -7.16 -12.65 7.90
C ILE A 277 -6.68 -14.05 8.31
N CYS A 278 -7.02 -14.50 9.52
CA CYS A 278 -6.52 -15.77 10.07
C CYS A 278 -7.23 -17.01 9.50
N PHE A 279 -7.81 -16.92 8.31
CA PHE A 279 -8.48 -18.00 7.61
C PHE A 279 -7.87 -18.18 6.22
N GLU A 280 -7.50 -19.41 5.85
CA GLU A 280 -6.91 -19.68 4.55
C GLU A 280 -7.95 -19.89 3.43
N GLN A 281 -9.16 -20.35 3.78
CA GLN A 281 -10.25 -20.63 2.84
C GLN A 281 -11.46 -19.77 3.17
N ILE A 282 -11.90 -18.97 2.22
CA ILE A 282 -13.01 -18.04 2.36
C ILE A 282 -13.88 -18.17 1.10
N ASP A 283 -15.16 -18.44 1.28
CA ASP A 283 -16.07 -18.52 0.14
C ASP A 283 -16.49 -17.14 -0.34
N VAL A 284 -16.81 -16.25 0.60
CA VAL A 284 -17.12 -14.84 0.29
C VAL A 284 -16.37 -13.91 1.24
N LEU A 285 -15.51 -13.07 0.69
CA LEU A 285 -14.89 -11.96 1.43
C LEU A 285 -15.64 -10.67 1.11
N VAL A 286 -16.16 -10.02 2.14
CA VAL A 286 -16.84 -8.73 2.04
C VAL A 286 -15.95 -7.64 2.64
N ILE A 287 -15.70 -6.59 1.89
CA ILE A 287 -14.91 -5.43 2.33
C ILE A 287 -15.80 -4.20 2.34
N ASP A 288 -15.95 -3.56 3.50
CA ASP A 288 -16.82 -2.39 3.64
C ASP A 288 -16.35 -1.20 2.80
N GLU A 289 -15.04 -0.96 2.74
CA GLU A 289 -14.48 0.17 2.01
C GLU A 289 -13.09 -0.11 1.43
N ILE A 290 -12.81 0.43 0.26
CA ILE A 290 -11.49 0.47 -0.35
C ILE A 290 -11.04 1.90 -0.63
N GLY A 291 -9.74 2.13 -0.76
CA GLY A 291 -9.19 3.46 -1.08
C GLY A 291 -7.68 3.45 -1.24
N LYS A 292 -7.16 4.44 -1.96
CA LYS A 292 -5.72 4.61 -2.21
C LYS A 292 -4.92 4.85 -0.93
N GLU A 293 -5.53 5.45 0.09
CA GLU A 293 -4.92 5.65 1.41
C GLU A 293 -4.87 4.37 2.24
N ILE A 294 -5.73 3.38 1.94
CA ILE A 294 -5.71 2.06 2.55
C ILE A 294 -4.61 1.22 1.92
N SER A 295 -4.64 1.11 0.60
CA SER A 295 -3.62 0.39 -0.18
C SER A 295 -3.42 1.03 -1.54
N GLY A 296 -2.21 0.98 -2.08
CA GLY A 296 -1.94 1.46 -3.44
C GLY A 296 -2.81 0.81 -4.52
N GLY A 297 -3.29 -0.39 -4.28
CA GLY A 297 -4.25 -1.13 -5.10
C GLY A 297 -5.69 -1.07 -4.58
N GLY A 298 -6.06 -0.06 -3.77
CA GLY A 298 -7.40 0.07 -3.20
C GLY A 298 -7.66 -0.85 -2.01
N CYS A 299 -7.47 -2.14 -2.18
CA CYS A 299 -7.33 -3.18 -1.15
C CYS A 299 -5.99 -3.91 -1.31
N ASP A 300 -5.46 -4.47 -0.24
CA ASP A 300 -4.14 -5.12 -0.26
C ASP A 300 -4.27 -6.61 -0.59
N PRO A 301 -3.72 -7.11 -1.70
CA PRO A 301 -3.80 -8.52 -2.07
C PRO A 301 -3.00 -9.44 -1.13
N ASN A 302 -2.11 -8.89 -0.29
CA ASN A 302 -1.50 -9.66 0.80
C ASN A 302 -2.55 -10.09 1.85
N ILE A 303 -3.68 -9.39 1.93
CA ILE A 303 -4.78 -9.65 2.87
C ILE A 303 -5.93 -10.37 2.17
N THR A 304 -6.28 -9.95 0.94
CA THR A 304 -7.44 -10.49 0.22
C THR A 304 -7.11 -11.74 -0.59
N GLY A 305 -5.83 -12.04 -0.79
CA GLY A 305 -5.41 -12.96 -1.83
C GLY A 305 -5.65 -12.39 -3.24
N ASN A 306 -5.06 -13.01 -4.22
CA ASN A 306 -5.33 -12.80 -5.65
C ASN A 306 -4.93 -14.03 -6.43
N LYS A 307 -5.90 -14.83 -6.81
CA LYS A 307 -5.70 -16.10 -7.56
C LYS A 307 -5.06 -15.92 -8.95
N ASN A 308 -5.06 -14.70 -9.48
CA ASN A 308 -4.52 -14.40 -10.81
C ASN A 308 -3.06 -13.91 -10.77
N GLU A 309 -2.49 -13.72 -9.58
CA GLU A 309 -1.13 -13.21 -9.42
C GLU A 309 -0.28 -14.21 -8.61
N PRO A 310 0.82 -14.72 -9.17
CA PRO A 310 1.71 -15.65 -8.45
C PRO A 310 2.22 -15.05 -7.13
N GLY A 311 2.18 -15.85 -6.06
CA GLY A 311 2.62 -15.46 -4.72
C GLY A 311 1.55 -14.72 -3.90
N PHE A 312 0.32 -14.62 -4.42
CA PHE A 312 -0.83 -14.01 -3.73
C PHE A 312 -2.02 -14.98 -3.62
N GLU A 313 -1.75 -16.27 -3.62
CA GLU A 313 -2.80 -17.32 -3.62
C GLU A 313 -3.55 -17.43 -2.28
N LYS A 314 -3.00 -16.85 -1.21
CA LYS A 314 -3.60 -16.93 0.14
C LYS A 314 -3.96 -15.53 0.67
N PRO A 315 -5.09 -15.41 1.42
CA PRO A 315 -6.13 -16.43 1.57
C PRO A 315 -6.78 -16.78 0.23
N HIS A 316 -7.26 -18.02 0.10
CA HIS A 316 -8.06 -18.39 -1.06
C HIS A 316 -9.47 -17.85 -0.91
N VAL A 317 -9.81 -16.84 -1.69
CA VAL A 317 -11.13 -16.20 -1.71
C VAL A 317 -11.85 -16.59 -2.99
N SER A 318 -13.01 -17.25 -2.88
CA SER A 318 -13.81 -17.67 -4.03
C SER A 318 -14.53 -16.48 -4.67
N LYS A 319 -15.12 -15.60 -3.85
CA LYS A 319 -15.83 -14.39 -4.28
C LYS A 319 -15.42 -13.19 -3.41
N LEU A 320 -15.13 -12.07 -4.06
CA LEU A 320 -14.82 -10.79 -3.40
C LEU A 320 -15.94 -9.79 -3.67
N VAL A 321 -16.48 -9.21 -2.60
CA VAL A 321 -17.52 -8.17 -2.64
C VAL A 321 -16.97 -6.88 -2.04
N LEU A 322 -17.11 -5.76 -2.75
CA LEU A 322 -16.74 -4.43 -2.26
C LEU A 322 -17.97 -3.56 -2.10
N LEU A 323 -18.15 -2.96 -0.90
CA LEU A 323 -19.36 -2.22 -0.57
C LEU A 323 -19.26 -0.71 -0.83
N ASP A 324 -18.09 -0.10 -0.58
CA ASP A 324 -17.94 1.35 -0.71
C ASP A 324 -16.51 1.76 -1.12
N LEU A 325 -16.40 3.01 -1.58
CA LEU A 325 -15.16 3.72 -1.84
C LEU A 325 -15.02 4.86 -0.84
N THR A 326 -13.86 4.99 -0.18
CA THR A 326 -13.61 6.08 0.76
C THR A 326 -13.65 7.44 0.07
N ASP A 327 -14.09 8.47 0.78
CA ASP A 327 -14.09 9.84 0.24
C ASP A 327 -12.67 10.41 0.11
N LYS A 328 -11.72 9.94 0.94
CA LYS A 328 -10.31 10.34 0.91
C LYS A 328 -9.63 10.01 -0.41
N THR A 329 -10.03 8.94 -1.08
CA THR A 329 -9.47 8.54 -2.38
C THR A 329 -9.92 9.45 -3.54
N LYS A 330 -10.89 10.37 -3.31
CA LYS A 330 -11.40 11.33 -4.30
C LYS A 330 -11.81 10.66 -5.63
N GLY A 331 -12.52 9.54 -5.53
CA GLY A 331 -13.04 8.80 -6.67
C GLY A 331 -12.03 7.87 -7.36
N ASN A 332 -10.76 7.85 -6.94
CA ASN A 332 -9.78 6.91 -7.49
C ASN A 332 -10.04 5.50 -6.95
N ALA A 333 -10.72 4.68 -7.73
CA ALA A 333 -11.13 3.33 -7.37
C ALA A 333 -10.13 2.24 -7.81
N THR A 334 -8.86 2.58 -8.05
CA THR A 334 -7.85 1.57 -8.43
C THR A 334 -7.95 0.35 -7.51
N GLY A 335 -8.04 -0.85 -8.11
CA GLY A 335 -8.19 -2.13 -7.40
C GLY A 335 -9.62 -2.65 -7.30
N PHE A 336 -10.63 -1.83 -7.64
CA PHE A 336 -12.04 -2.27 -7.61
C PHE A 336 -12.32 -3.47 -8.53
N SER A 337 -11.57 -3.58 -9.62
CA SER A 337 -11.69 -4.67 -10.60
C SER A 337 -11.29 -6.06 -10.06
N ALA A 338 -10.67 -6.13 -8.87
CA ALA A 338 -10.38 -7.40 -8.21
C ALA A 338 -11.65 -8.08 -7.68
N ALA A 339 -12.72 -7.31 -7.46
CA ALA A 339 -13.99 -7.84 -6.99
C ALA A 339 -14.76 -8.63 -8.06
N ASP A 340 -15.59 -9.56 -7.62
CA ASP A 340 -16.61 -10.20 -8.43
C ASP A 340 -17.87 -9.32 -8.50
N VAL A 341 -18.23 -8.71 -7.35
CA VAL A 341 -19.43 -7.89 -7.19
C VAL A 341 -19.10 -6.61 -6.43
N ILE A 342 -19.70 -5.51 -6.85
CA ILE A 342 -19.63 -4.21 -6.15
C ILE A 342 -21.03 -3.67 -5.89
N THR A 343 -21.16 -2.70 -5.00
CA THR A 343 -22.42 -1.96 -4.86
C THR A 343 -22.52 -0.82 -5.87
N LYS A 344 -23.75 -0.43 -6.21
CA LYS A 344 -24.00 0.81 -6.96
C LYS A 344 -23.45 2.03 -6.23
N LYS A 345 -23.47 2.05 -4.89
CA LYS A 345 -22.88 3.10 -4.05
C LYS A 345 -21.40 3.30 -4.35
N LEU A 346 -20.62 2.22 -4.42
CA LEU A 346 -19.21 2.28 -4.81
C LEU A 346 -19.07 2.76 -6.26
N PHE A 347 -19.82 2.16 -7.18
CA PHE A 347 -19.77 2.48 -8.60
C PHE A 347 -20.01 3.97 -8.88
N ASP A 348 -21.00 4.57 -8.21
CA ASP A 348 -21.36 5.98 -8.39
C ASP A 348 -20.27 6.96 -7.91
N LYS A 349 -19.41 6.52 -7.00
CA LYS A 349 -18.27 7.30 -6.50
C LYS A 349 -17.05 7.25 -7.41
N ILE A 350 -16.99 6.36 -8.41
CA ILE A 350 -15.82 6.20 -9.27
C ILE A 350 -15.62 7.42 -10.16
N ASP A 351 -14.44 8.03 -10.07
CA ASP A 351 -13.90 8.93 -11.07
C ASP A 351 -13.11 8.10 -12.10
N PHE A 352 -13.76 7.77 -13.22
CA PHE A 352 -13.17 6.93 -14.25
C PHE A 352 -11.91 7.53 -14.89
N PRO A 353 -11.85 8.84 -15.24
CA PRO A 353 -10.61 9.45 -15.72
C PRO A 353 -9.42 9.25 -14.79
N THR A 354 -9.60 9.56 -13.51
CA THR A 354 -8.54 9.40 -12.50
C THR A 354 -8.18 7.93 -12.30
N THR A 355 -9.17 7.04 -12.24
CA THR A 355 -8.96 5.60 -12.07
C THR A 355 -8.23 5.01 -13.27
N TYR A 356 -8.68 5.30 -14.50
CA TYR A 356 -8.08 4.76 -15.71
C TYR A 356 -6.69 5.32 -16.00
N ALA A 357 -6.39 6.57 -15.63
CA ALA A 357 -5.04 7.09 -15.68
C ALA A 357 -4.06 6.23 -14.85
N ASN A 358 -4.48 5.79 -13.65
CA ASN A 358 -3.67 4.87 -12.83
C ASN A 358 -3.56 3.46 -13.44
N VAL A 359 -4.64 2.96 -14.03
CA VAL A 359 -4.65 1.65 -14.73
C VAL A 359 -3.67 1.66 -15.90
N VAL A 360 -3.72 2.69 -16.74
CA VAL A 360 -2.80 2.84 -17.88
C VAL A 360 -1.35 2.98 -17.40
N ALA A 361 -1.10 3.80 -16.37
CA ALA A 361 0.24 3.98 -15.82
C ALA A 361 0.83 2.70 -15.21
N SER A 362 -0.02 1.75 -14.78
CA SER A 362 0.42 0.45 -14.26
C SER A 362 0.65 -0.61 -15.35
N SER A 363 0.27 -0.31 -16.60
CA SER A 363 0.27 -1.25 -17.75
C SER A 363 -0.57 -2.52 -17.53
N LYS A 364 -1.48 -2.53 -16.53
CA LYS A 364 -2.39 -3.65 -16.19
C LYS A 364 -3.84 -3.24 -16.52
N LEU A 365 -4.23 -3.35 -17.80
CA LEU A 365 -5.55 -2.88 -18.27
C LEU A 365 -6.74 -3.67 -17.68
N GLU A 366 -6.52 -4.89 -17.23
CA GLU A 366 -7.50 -5.68 -16.47
C GLU A 366 -7.96 -4.97 -15.18
N GLY A 367 -7.12 -4.09 -14.63
CA GLY A 367 -7.47 -3.23 -13.50
C GLY A 367 -8.59 -2.22 -13.75
N GLY A 368 -9.01 -2.05 -15.02
CA GLY A 368 -10.13 -1.20 -15.42
C GLY A 368 -11.45 -1.93 -15.68
N LYS A 369 -11.50 -3.26 -15.53
CA LYS A 369 -12.72 -4.04 -15.70
C LYS A 369 -13.73 -3.72 -14.60
N ILE A 370 -14.99 -3.58 -14.97
CA ILE A 370 -16.07 -3.26 -14.04
C ILE A 370 -16.69 -4.55 -13.52
N PRO A 371 -16.63 -4.84 -12.20
CA PRO A 371 -17.36 -5.93 -11.57
C PRO A 371 -18.88 -5.71 -11.67
N ILE A 372 -19.67 -6.74 -11.40
CA ILE A 372 -21.13 -6.64 -11.46
C ILE A 372 -21.63 -5.68 -10.38
N PRO A 373 -22.26 -4.52 -10.76
CA PRO A 373 -22.80 -3.60 -9.77
C PRO A 373 -24.22 -4.00 -9.36
N MET A 374 -24.42 -4.22 -8.05
CA MET A 374 -25.73 -4.51 -7.47
C MET A 374 -26.29 -3.28 -6.75
N SER A 375 -27.61 -3.22 -6.58
CA SER A 375 -28.32 -2.06 -6.00
C SER A 375 -27.80 -1.66 -4.63
N ASP A 376 -27.44 -2.63 -3.80
CA ASP A 376 -27.06 -2.47 -2.41
C ASP A 376 -26.16 -3.62 -1.91
N GLY A 377 -25.69 -3.53 -0.66
CA GLY A 377 -24.79 -4.51 -0.05
C GLY A 377 -25.43 -5.88 0.14
N ASP A 378 -26.69 -5.93 0.57
CA ASP A 378 -27.39 -7.20 0.83
C ASP A 378 -27.57 -7.99 -0.48
N THR A 379 -27.96 -7.33 -1.56
CA THR A 379 -28.10 -7.95 -2.89
C THR A 379 -26.74 -8.35 -3.48
N ALA A 380 -25.67 -7.56 -3.23
CA ALA A 380 -24.32 -7.88 -3.66
C ALA A 380 -23.80 -9.17 -3.01
N VAL A 381 -23.95 -9.29 -1.69
CA VAL A 381 -23.53 -10.50 -0.95
C VAL A 381 -24.38 -11.71 -1.34
N ARG A 382 -25.70 -11.56 -1.51
CA ARG A 382 -26.56 -12.64 -1.97
C ARG A 382 -26.20 -13.13 -3.36
N LEU A 383 -25.82 -12.23 -4.29
CA LEU A 383 -25.33 -12.63 -5.61
C LEU A 383 -24.02 -13.44 -5.50
N ALA A 384 -23.08 -13.01 -4.66
CA ALA A 384 -21.84 -13.74 -4.42
C ALA A 384 -22.12 -15.14 -3.85
N LEU A 385 -22.96 -15.26 -2.84
CA LEU A 385 -23.37 -16.54 -2.24
C LEU A 385 -24.06 -17.45 -3.24
N LYS A 386 -25.00 -16.95 -4.03
CA LYS A 386 -25.73 -17.70 -5.05
C LYS A 386 -24.83 -18.32 -6.12
N THR A 387 -23.70 -17.67 -6.39
CA THR A 387 -22.76 -18.08 -7.44
C THR A 387 -21.63 -18.96 -6.93
N LEU A 388 -21.70 -19.43 -5.69
CA LEU A 388 -20.83 -20.48 -5.17
C LEU A 388 -21.23 -21.84 -5.75
N ASN A 389 -20.23 -22.61 -6.19
CA ASN A 389 -20.48 -23.93 -6.77
C ASN A 389 -20.45 -25.01 -5.68
N GLY A 390 -21.57 -25.72 -5.52
CA GLY A 390 -21.65 -26.88 -4.61
C GLY A 390 -21.67 -26.54 -3.12
N ILE A 391 -21.88 -25.27 -2.76
CA ILE A 391 -21.97 -24.80 -1.37
C ILE A 391 -23.38 -24.26 -1.14
N ASP A 392 -24.03 -24.76 -0.11
CA ASP A 392 -25.30 -24.20 0.37
C ASP A 392 -24.99 -22.81 0.97
N PRO A 393 -25.67 -21.74 0.53
CA PRO A 393 -25.44 -20.38 1.03
C PRO A 393 -25.40 -20.25 2.56
N VAL A 394 -26.26 -20.95 3.28
CA VAL A 394 -26.29 -20.92 4.76
C VAL A 394 -24.99 -21.43 5.40
N ASN A 395 -24.32 -22.38 4.73
CA ASN A 395 -23.08 -22.98 5.21
C ASN A 395 -21.82 -22.34 4.64
N ALA A 396 -21.97 -21.25 3.88
CA ALA A 396 -20.83 -20.56 3.26
C ALA A 396 -19.92 -19.92 4.31
N ARG A 397 -18.62 -19.99 4.06
CA ARG A 397 -17.55 -19.37 4.85
C ARG A 397 -17.43 -17.90 4.47
N VAL A 398 -18.17 -17.05 5.16
CA VAL A 398 -18.20 -15.59 4.90
C VAL A 398 -17.33 -14.87 5.89
N VAL A 399 -16.43 -14.02 5.39
CA VAL A 399 -15.66 -13.07 6.21
C VAL A 399 -16.01 -11.66 5.77
N ARG A 400 -16.28 -10.76 6.75
CA ARG A 400 -16.45 -9.33 6.50
C ARG A 400 -15.40 -8.55 7.27
N ILE A 401 -14.70 -7.66 6.59
CA ILE A 401 -13.72 -6.75 7.16
C ILE A 401 -14.08 -5.31 6.85
N LYS A 402 -13.65 -4.38 7.71
CA LYS A 402 -13.80 -2.96 7.42
C LYS A 402 -13.01 -2.58 6.16
N ASN A 403 -11.74 -2.84 6.17
CA ASN A 403 -10.81 -2.67 5.06
C ASN A 403 -9.51 -3.44 5.34
N THR A 404 -8.56 -3.46 4.42
CA THR A 404 -7.34 -4.26 4.55
C THR A 404 -6.28 -3.70 5.52
N LEU A 405 -6.55 -2.56 6.20
CA LEU A 405 -5.73 -2.06 7.32
C LEU A 405 -6.34 -2.39 8.68
N LYS A 406 -7.67 -2.51 8.78
CA LYS A 406 -8.37 -2.70 10.05
C LYS A 406 -8.84 -4.14 10.15
N LEU A 407 -7.99 -4.99 10.72
CA LEU A 407 -8.16 -6.44 10.79
C LEU A 407 -8.27 -7.00 12.21
N ALA A 408 -8.06 -6.18 13.24
CA ALA A 408 -8.16 -6.63 14.63
C ALA A 408 -9.57 -7.11 15.00
N GLU A 409 -10.60 -6.57 14.35
CA GLU A 409 -11.99 -7.01 14.50
C GLU A 409 -12.57 -7.33 13.12
N ILE A 410 -13.16 -8.51 12.98
CA ILE A 410 -13.80 -9.00 11.77
C ILE A 410 -15.14 -9.64 12.10
N TYR A 411 -15.95 -9.90 11.08
CA TYR A 411 -17.12 -10.76 11.22
C TYR A 411 -16.91 -12.04 10.40
N VAL A 412 -17.32 -13.16 10.95
CA VAL A 412 -17.29 -14.47 10.28
C VAL A 412 -18.65 -15.14 10.35
N SER A 413 -18.97 -16.00 9.37
CA SER A 413 -20.18 -16.81 9.41
C SER A 413 -20.10 -17.92 10.46
N GLU A 414 -21.26 -18.38 10.96
CA GLU A 414 -21.36 -19.49 11.93
C GLU A 414 -20.61 -20.74 11.48
N ALA A 415 -20.55 -21.00 10.17
CA ALA A 415 -19.83 -22.14 9.59
C ALA A 415 -18.30 -22.13 9.90
N MET A 416 -17.76 -20.99 10.37
CA MET A 416 -16.34 -20.84 10.70
C MET A 416 -16.04 -20.94 12.20
N LEU A 417 -17.05 -21.08 13.07
CA LEU A 417 -16.87 -21.04 14.52
C LEU A 417 -16.01 -22.17 15.07
N ASP A 418 -16.08 -23.36 14.48
CA ASP A 418 -15.21 -24.47 14.88
C ASP A 418 -13.72 -24.16 14.67
N GLU A 419 -13.39 -23.39 13.67
CA GLU A 419 -12.03 -22.94 13.38
C GLU A 419 -11.63 -21.81 14.31
N VAL A 420 -12.53 -20.85 14.56
CA VAL A 420 -12.33 -19.77 15.54
C VAL A 420 -12.01 -20.36 16.92
N ASN A 421 -12.75 -21.35 17.37
CA ASN A 421 -12.58 -21.96 18.70
C ASN A 421 -11.29 -22.78 18.85
N LYS A 422 -10.65 -23.15 17.75
CA LYS A 422 -9.37 -23.92 17.75
C LYS A 422 -8.13 -23.03 17.65
N ASP A 423 -8.28 -21.80 17.19
CA ASP A 423 -7.15 -20.86 17.02
C ASP A 423 -7.05 -19.90 18.22
N SER A 424 -5.98 -19.99 18.97
CA SER A 424 -5.74 -19.15 20.15
C SER A 424 -5.60 -17.64 19.84
N MET A 425 -5.38 -17.29 18.58
CA MET A 425 -5.37 -15.88 18.13
C MET A 425 -6.77 -15.32 17.95
N LEU A 426 -7.82 -16.15 17.93
CA LEU A 426 -9.18 -15.75 17.63
C LEU A 426 -10.04 -15.79 18.89
N GLU A 427 -10.88 -14.76 19.05
CA GLU A 427 -11.80 -14.63 20.18
C GLU A 427 -13.18 -14.24 19.67
N THR A 428 -14.19 -15.06 19.99
CA THR A 428 -15.59 -14.72 19.70
C THR A 428 -16.09 -13.66 20.67
N VAL A 429 -16.53 -12.50 20.15
CA VAL A 429 -16.98 -11.36 20.99
C VAL A 429 -18.45 -11.03 20.86
N SER A 430 -19.21 -11.75 20.02
CA SER A 430 -20.66 -11.62 19.93
C SER A 430 -21.34 -12.98 19.72
N VAL A 431 -22.64 -13.04 19.93
CA VAL A 431 -23.47 -14.15 19.47
C VAL A 431 -23.73 -14.03 17.98
N ALA A 432 -24.06 -15.15 17.33
CA ALA A 432 -24.48 -15.17 15.93
C ALA A 432 -25.78 -14.40 15.72
N ALA A 433 -25.81 -13.52 14.75
CA ALA A 433 -26.96 -12.69 14.42
C ALA A 433 -27.09 -12.45 12.92
N ASP A 434 -28.29 -12.16 12.46
CA ASP A 434 -28.53 -11.68 11.11
C ASP A 434 -27.79 -10.36 10.88
N MET A 435 -27.20 -10.21 9.70
CA MET A 435 -26.42 -9.03 9.38
C MET A 435 -26.92 -8.36 8.11
N SER A 436 -27.08 -7.04 8.15
CA SER A 436 -27.23 -6.22 6.94
C SER A 436 -25.87 -5.74 6.44
N TYR A 437 -25.69 -5.79 5.13
CA TYR A 437 -24.50 -5.28 4.44
C TYR A 437 -24.70 -3.87 3.87
N ASN A 438 -25.83 -3.24 4.16
CA ASN A 438 -26.16 -1.88 3.69
C ASN A 438 -25.59 -0.78 4.59
N SER A 439 -25.15 -1.13 5.79
CA SER A 439 -24.50 -0.22 6.74
C SER A 439 -23.17 -0.80 7.24
N SER A 440 -22.23 0.07 7.61
CA SER A 440 -21.01 -0.38 8.28
C SER A 440 -21.37 -0.93 9.68
N GLN A 441 -20.68 -1.99 10.07
CA GLN A 441 -20.80 -2.63 11.39
C GLN A 441 -19.55 -2.37 12.27
N PHE A 442 -18.59 -1.57 11.77
CA PHE A 442 -17.31 -1.24 12.42
C PHE A 442 -17.28 0.20 12.93
#